data_d2ea3ac06e8c328928e7ce6e7b98ddd2
#
_entry.id   d2ea3ac06e8c328928e7ce6e7b98ddd2
#
_cell.length_a   1.000
_cell.length_b   1.000
_cell.length_c   1.000
_cell.angle_alpha   90.00
_cell.angle_beta   90.00
_cell.angle_gamma   90.00
#
_symmetry.space_group_name_H-M   'P 1'
#
loop_
_entity.id
_entity.type
_entity.pdbx_description
1 polymer ?
#
loop_
_entity_poly.entity_id
_entity_poly.type
_entity_poly.pdbx_seq_one_letter_code
_entity_poly.pdbx_strand_id
1 'polypeptide(L)'
;MAIREILEVPDPRLKTVSTPVTEFDEDLRRIDVINDAAFTFMDLFAHDEPALAWRFVSAYLDGTGDHDGLRGLRPYAAYRALVRAHVALLGSGGVEAFGRYWRCLEALMAPPPAPGLWLMMGVSGSGKSTVAGLLRDALAEHGRPVVRVRSDVERKRLLGVAPTARPTLAQTAHWYGADQTRQTYDRLMTAAQSALAAGCSVVVDAASLRRTEREQMRTLAAMAGVRFHLWVCHAPQALMADRLVERERQGGDPSDAGRAVMERQLAWMEPVTADEKAGARELSNEGDLAALATQVQALLRQDLGT
;
A
#
# COMPACT_ATOMS: atom_id res chain seq x y z
N MET A 1 15.31 -5.79 36.74
CA MET A 1 15.78 -5.99 35.36
C MET A 1 17.00 -6.87 35.40
N ALA A 2 16.94 -8.08 34.87
CA ALA A 2 18.12 -8.93 34.77
C ALA A 2 18.97 -8.42 33.60
N ILE A 3 20.22 -8.04 33.87
CA ILE A 3 21.19 -7.70 32.82
C ILE A 3 21.53 -9.02 32.12
N ARG A 4 21.16 -9.14 30.86
CA ARG A 4 21.53 -10.29 30.02
C ARG A 4 22.98 -10.14 29.57
N GLU A 5 23.74 -11.23 29.68
CA GLU A 5 25.12 -11.29 29.19
C GLU A 5 25.16 -11.10 27.66
N ILE A 6 26.00 -10.19 27.17
CA ILE A 6 26.24 -10.02 25.74
C ILE A 6 27.12 -11.18 25.27
N LEU A 7 26.63 -11.94 24.27
CA LEU A 7 27.38 -13.05 23.68
C LEU A 7 28.23 -12.50 22.50
N GLU A 8 29.52 -12.80 22.53
CA GLU A 8 30.46 -12.44 21.47
C GLU A 8 30.87 -13.67 20.65
N VAL A 9 31.15 -13.48 19.36
CA VAL A 9 31.71 -14.55 18.51
C VAL A 9 33.12 -14.88 19.01
N PRO A 10 33.46 -16.18 19.27
CA PRO A 10 32.84 -17.42 18.75
C PRO A 10 31.93 -18.19 19.75
N ASP A 11 31.18 -17.56 20.63
CA ASP A 11 30.35 -18.26 21.62
C ASP A 11 29.49 -19.37 20.96
N PRO A 12 29.59 -20.63 21.41
CA PRO A 12 28.84 -21.74 20.82
C PRO A 12 27.32 -21.57 20.91
N ARG A 13 26.81 -20.79 21.85
CA ARG A 13 25.37 -20.47 21.99
C ARG A 13 24.82 -19.72 20.77
N LEU A 14 25.65 -18.97 20.06
CA LEU A 14 25.27 -18.27 18.83
C LEU A 14 25.03 -19.21 17.64
N LYS A 15 25.48 -20.47 17.73
CA LYS A 15 25.28 -21.51 16.70
C LYS A 15 24.13 -22.47 17.03
N THR A 16 23.48 -22.28 18.17
CA THR A 16 22.35 -23.12 18.59
C THR A 16 21.15 -22.83 17.69
N VAL A 17 20.67 -23.86 17.00
CA VAL A 17 19.43 -23.76 16.22
C VAL A 17 18.28 -23.57 17.22
N SER A 18 17.51 -22.50 17.06
CA SER A 18 16.34 -22.22 17.89
C SER A 18 15.29 -23.32 17.71
N THR A 19 14.71 -23.77 18.83
CA THR A 19 13.56 -24.69 18.77
C THR A 19 12.36 -23.98 18.16
N PRO A 20 11.51 -24.71 17.40
CA PRO A 20 10.26 -24.15 16.90
C PRO A 20 9.42 -23.59 18.05
N VAL A 21 8.86 -22.41 17.88
CA VAL A 21 7.92 -21.82 18.84
C VAL A 21 6.61 -22.55 18.72
N THR A 22 6.20 -23.28 19.76
CA THR A 22 4.95 -24.03 19.82
C THR A 22 3.85 -23.32 20.62
N GLU A 23 4.23 -22.34 21.46
CA GLU A 23 3.31 -21.54 22.26
C GLU A 23 3.61 -20.05 22.05
N PHE A 24 2.55 -19.28 21.83
CA PHE A 24 2.62 -17.82 21.70
C PHE A 24 2.21 -17.19 23.05
N ASP A 25 3.18 -17.02 23.94
CA ASP A 25 2.98 -16.35 25.22
C ASP A 25 2.93 -14.81 25.09
N GLU A 26 2.73 -14.12 26.22
CA GLU A 26 2.69 -12.65 26.22
C GLU A 26 4.02 -12.00 25.82
N ASP A 27 5.16 -12.64 26.06
CA ASP A 27 6.46 -12.09 25.70
C ASP A 27 6.70 -12.16 24.19
N LEU A 28 6.24 -13.22 23.54
CA LEU A 28 6.24 -13.33 22.08
C LEU A 28 5.23 -12.38 21.39
N ARG A 29 4.08 -12.12 22.03
CA ARG A 29 3.11 -11.13 21.54
C ARG A 29 3.63 -9.69 21.57
N ARG A 30 4.70 -9.42 22.33
CA ARG A 30 5.38 -8.12 22.37
C ARG A 30 6.43 -7.93 21.28
N ILE A 31 6.66 -8.93 20.42
CA ILE A 31 7.51 -8.76 19.23
C ILE A 31 6.77 -7.85 18.27
N ASP A 32 7.33 -6.68 18.06
CA ASP A 32 6.81 -5.72 17.09
C ASP A 32 7.33 -6.08 15.69
N VAL A 33 6.50 -6.78 14.91
CA VAL A 33 6.86 -7.29 13.58
C VAL A 33 7.23 -6.16 12.62
N ILE A 34 6.66 -4.96 12.81
CA ILE A 34 7.03 -3.80 11.99
C ILE A 34 8.49 -3.38 12.16
N ASN A 35 9.11 -3.68 13.32
CA ASN A 35 10.53 -3.45 13.53
C ASN A 35 11.42 -4.30 12.62
N ASP A 36 11.00 -5.53 12.30
CA ASP A 36 11.73 -6.39 11.35
C ASP A 36 11.48 -5.91 9.91
N ALA A 37 10.24 -5.56 9.59
CA ALA A 37 9.90 -4.95 8.30
C ALA A 37 10.67 -3.63 8.06
N ALA A 38 10.86 -2.83 9.11
CA ALA A 38 11.60 -1.58 9.05
C ALA A 38 13.07 -1.75 8.65
N PHE A 39 13.68 -2.91 8.93
CA PHE A 39 15.06 -3.19 8.49
C PHE A 39 15.16 -3.28 6.96
N THR A 40 14.30 -4.07 6.32
CA THR A 40 14.24 -4.18 4.85
C THR A 40 13.84 -2.86 4.21
N PHE A 41 12.84 -2.16 4.78
CA PHE A 41 12.44 -0.83 4.32
C PHE A 41 13.60 0.15 4.34
N MET A 42 14.33 0.22 5.46
CA MET A 42 15.49 1.10 5.64
C MET A 42 16.61 0.80 4.64
N ASP A 43 16.89 -0.48 4.40
CA ASP A 43 17.99 -0.87 3.51
C ASP A 43 17.67 -0.51 2.06
N LEU A 44 16.46 -0.78 1.58
CA LEU A 44 15.98 -0.33 0.26
C LEU A 44 16.05 1.21 0.15
N PHE A 45 15.59 1.92 1.18
CA PHE A 45 15.58 3.38 1.20
C PHE A 45 17.01 3.96 1.19
N ALA A 46 17.96 3.34 1.92
CA ALA A 46 19.37 3.73 1.94
C ALA A 46 20.09 3.49 0.60
N HIS A 47 19.55 2.63 -0.26
CA HIS A 47 20.08 2.35 -1.60
C HIS A 47 19.37 3.14 -2.70
N ASP A 48 18.69 4.25 -2.35
CA ASP A 48 17.99 5.14 -3.28
C ASP A 48 16.84 4.46 -4.06
N GLU A 49 16.19 3.46 -3.43
CA GLU A 49 15.06 2.72 -3.98
C GLU A 49 13.75 2.98 -3.19
N PRO A 50 13.29 4.26 -3.08
CA PRO A 50 12.12 4.59 -2.26
C PRO A 50 10.83 3.95 -2.80
N ALA A 51 10.69 3.79 -4.11
CA ALA A 51 9.55 3.12 -4.71
C ALA A 51 9.48 1.64 -4.30
N LEU A 52 10.61 0.93 -4.30
CA LEU A 52 10.69 -0.47 -3.84
C LEU A 52 10.43 -0.57 -2.34
N ALA A 53 10.96 0.37 -1.54
CA ALA A 53 10.74 0.40 -0.09
C ALA A 53 9.23 0.51 0.23
N TRP A 54 8.50 1.43 -0.38
CA TRP A 54 7.05 1.60 -0.16
C TRP A 54 6.21 0.52 -0.84
N ARG A 55 6.71 -0.12 -1.91
CA ARG A 55 6.12 -1.33 -2.49
C ARG A 55 6.20 -2.50 -1.51
N PHE A 56 7.35 -2.71 -0.90
CA PHE A 56 7.55 -3.72 0.14
C PHE A 56 6.60 -3.49 1.32
N VAL A 57 6.50 -2.27 1.86
CA VAL A 57 5.57 -1.95 2.95
C VAL A 57 4.13 -2.21 2.55
N SER A 58 3.71 -1.81 1.35
CA SER A 58 2.34 -2.10 0.87
C SER A 58 2.06 -3.60 0.77
N ALA A 59 3.04 -4.40 0.32
CA ALA A 59 2.91 -5.87 0.27
C ALA A 59 2.87 -6.49 1.68
N TYR A 60 3.65 -5.98 2.61
CA TYR A 60 3.59 -6.37 4.02
C TYR A 60 2.19 -6.13 4.60
N LEU A 61 1.61 -4.95 4.36
CA LEU A 61 0.25 -4.62 4.81
C LEU A 61 -0.82 -5.47 4.13
N ASP A 62 -0.65 -5.77 2.84
CA ASP A 62 -1.54 -6.69 2.11
C ASP A 62 -1.53 -8.10 2.76
N GLY A 63 -0.38 -8.56 3.25
CA GLY A 63 -0.23 -9.84 3.95
C GLY A 63 -0.76 -9.84 5.38
N THR A 64 -0.41 -8.82 6.16
CA THR A 64 -0.64 -8.80 7.62
C THR A 64 -1.88 -8.03 8.04
N GLY A 65 -2.23 -6.93 7.35
CA GLY A 65 -3.25 -5.96 7.77
C GLY A 65 -2.82 -5.05 8.92
N ASP A 66 -1.53 -5.02 9.24
CA ASP A 66 -0.98 -4.24 10.35
C ASP A 66 -0.81 -2.75 10.00
N HIS A 67 -1.92 -2.10 9.67
CA HIS A 67 -1.90 -0.66 9.32
C HIS A 67 -1.53 0.23 10.51
N ASP A 68 -1.79 -0.19 11.75
CA ASP A 68 -1.44 0.56 12.96
C ASP A 68 0.06 0.56 13.22
N GLY A 69 0.76 -0.52 12.86
CA GLY A 69 2.21 -0.64 12.94
C GLY A 69 2.97 0.41 12.12
N LEU A 70 2.35 1.02 11.11
CA LEU A 70 2.97 2.09 10.31
C LEU A 70 3.51 3.25 11.14
N ARG A 71 2.93 3.53 12.31
CA ARG A 71 3.44 4.56 13.24
C ARG A 71 4.85 4.26 13.73
N GLY A 72 5.20 2.97 13.84
CA GLY A 72 6.53 2.50 14.25
C GLY A 72 7.53 2.42 13.10
N LEU A 73 7.09 2.35 11.84
CA LEU A 73 7.96 2.06 10.70
C LEU A 73 9.13 3.04 10.59
N ARG A 74 8.86 4.35 10.54
CA ARG A 74 9.92 5.37 10.37
C ARG A 74 10.85 5.47 11.59
N PRO A 75 10.38 5.51 12.85
CA PRO A 75 11.25 5.46 14.02
C PRO A 75 12.16 4.23 14.03
N TYR A 76 11.63 3.05 13.76
CA TYR A 76 12.44 1.82 13.70
C TYR A 76 13.43 1.85 12.55
N ALA A 77 13.02 2.30 11.35
CA ALA A 77 13.93 2.45 10.22
C ALA A 77 15.06 3.44 10.52
N ALA A 78 14.77 4.58 11.14
CA ALA A 78 15.77 5.55 11.57
C ALA A 78 16.77 4.93 12.58
N TYR A 79 16.27 4.19 13.56
CA TYR A 79 17.12 3.47 14.50
C TYR A 79 18.01 2.44 13.79
N ARG A 80 17.46 1.66 12.84
CA ARG A 80 18.24 0.70 12.05
C ARG A 80 19.29 1.38 11.17
N ALA A 81 18.98 2.53 10.57
CA ALA A 81 19.95 3.33 9.80
C ALA A 81 21.11 3.81 10.68
N LEU A 82 20.81 4.28 11.90
CA LEU A 82 21.84 4.68 12.88
C LEU A 82 22.76 3.51 13.23
N VAL A 83 22.20 2.32 13.51
CA VAL A 83 22.96 1.11 13.82
C VAL A 83 23.87 0.74 12.62
N ARG A 84 23.33 0.77 11.38
CA ARG A 84 24.11 0.47 10.17
C ARG A 84 25.22 1.49 9.93
N ALA A 85 24.98 2.78 10.16
CA ALA A 85 26.00 3.81 10.07
C ALA A 85 27.11 3.56 11.09
N HIS A 86 26.77 3.24 12.34
CA HIS A 86 27.75 2.92 13.38
C HIS A 86 28.60 1.69 13.01
N VAL A 87 27.98 0.61 12.55
CA VAL A 87 28.70 -0.61 12.13
C VAL A 87 29.62 -0.33 10.96
N ALA A 88 29.24 0.55 10.02
CA ALA A 88 30.07 0.92 8.89
C ALA A 88 31.38 1.62 9.31
N LEU A 89 31.34 2.41 10.41
CA LEU A 89 32.53 3.05 10.97
C LEU A 89 33.47 2.06 11.67
N LEU A 90 32.91 1.02 12.32
CA LEU A 90 33.70 0.03 13.04
C LEU A 90 34.24 -1.08 12.14
N GLY A 91 33.66 -1.27 10.99
CA GLY A 91 33.98 -2.35 10.05
C GLY A 91 34.72 -1.88 8.79
N SER A 92 34.80 -2.76 7.80
CA SER A 92 35.41 -2.50 6.50
C SER A 92 34.59 -1.66 5.53
N GLY A 93 33.37 -1.24 5.93
CA GLY A 93 32.43 -0.50 5.06
C GLY A 93 32.86 0.94 4.74
N GLY A 94 33.71 1.53 5.56
CA GLY A 94 34.32 2.83 5.33
C GLY A 94 33.35 4.02 5.35
N VAL A 95 33.90 5.19 4.98
CA VAL A 95 33.21 6.48 4.99
C VAL A 95 32.00 6.50 4.03
N GLU A 96 32.08 5.79 2.90
CA GLU A 96 31.00 5.76 1.92
C GLU A 96 29.73 5.06 2.46
N ALA A 97 29.89 3.88 3.05
CA ALA A 97 28.80 3.14 3.66
C ALA A 97 28.19 3.93 4.85
N PHE A 98 29.03 4.54 5.69
CA PHE A 98 28.58 5.45 6.74
C PHE A 98 27.74 6.58 6.15
N GLY A 99 28.25 7.27 5.14
CA GLY A 99 27.54 8.41 4.51
C GLY A 99 26.18 8.02 3.92
N ARG A 100 26.06 6.81 3.35
CA ARG A 100 24.80 6.28 2.83
C ARG A 100 23.74 6.15 3.94
N TYR A 101 24.07 5.43 5.00
CA TYR A 101 23.13 5.21 6.10
C TYR A 101 22.87 6.47 6.92
N TRP A 102 23.82 7.37 6.99
CA TRP A 102 23.64 8.67 7.63
C TRP A 102 22.65 9.55 6.87
N ARG A 103 22.77 9.66 5.53
CA ARG A 103 21.75 10.36 4.71
C ARG A 103 20.37 9.72 4.82
N CYS A 104 20.31 8.40 4.86
CA CYS A 104 19.05 7.69 5.10
C CYS A 104 18.43 8.07 6.46
N LEU A 105 19.22 8.11 7.53
CA LEU A 105 18.78 8.56 8.85
C LEU A 105 18.23 9.99 8.82
N GLU A 106 18.97 10.92 8.22
CA GLU A 106 18.54 12.31 8.09
C GLU A 106 17.21 12.43 7.33
N ALA A 107 17.05 11.71 6.22
CA ALA A 107 15.81 11.70 5.44
C ALA A 107 14.63 11.09 6.21
N LEU A 108 14.87 10.04 7.01
CA LEU A 108 13.84 9.42 7.84
C LEU A 108 13.44 10.28 9.05
N MET A 109 14.37 11.08 9.58
CA MET A 109 14.10 12.00 10.69
C MET A 109 13.48 13.32 10.24
N ALA A 110 13.69 13.72 8.98
CA ALA A 110 13.09 14.93 8.44
C ALA A 110 11.56 14.87 8.44
N PRO A 111 10.84 15.97 8.71
CA PRO A 111 9.38 15.99 8.59
C PRO A 111 8.95 15.61 7.17
N PRO A 112 8.07 14.62 7.00
CA PRO A 112 7.59 14.26 5.67
C PRO A 112 6.68 15.36 5.12
N PRO A 113 6.54 15.45 3.78
CA PRO A 113 5.50 16.27 3.17
C PRO A 113 4.11 15.89 3.68
N ALA A 114 3.20 16.87 3.79
CA ALA A 114 1.84 16.63 4.24
C ALA A 114 1.18 15.49 3.43
N PRO A 115 0.57 14.49 4.08
CA PRO A 115 -0.04 13.37 3.39
C PRO A 115 -1.27 13.78 2.57
N GLY A 116 -1.68 12.94 1.64
CA GLY A 116 -2.91 13.07 0.86
C GLY A 116 -3.63 11.73 0.70
N LEU A 117 -4.90 11.77 0.33
CA LEU A 117 -5.69 10.59 0.02
C LEU A 117 -6.05 10.61 -1.47
N TRP A 118 -5.61 9.59 -2.20
CA TRP A 118 -5.95 9.34 -3.61
C TRP A 118 -6.92 8.17 -3.69
N LEU A 119 -8.12 8.44 -4.18
CA LEU A 119 -9.15 7.42 -4.40
C LEU A 119 -9.21 7.07 -5.88
N MET A 120 -9.02 5.79 -6.19
CA MET A 120 -9.23 5.30 -7.55
C MET A 120 -10.71 5.06 -7.79
N MET A 121 -11.18 5.37 -9.02
CA MET A 121 -12.51 5.03 -9.52
C MET A 121 -12.40 4.37 -10.88
N GLY A 122 -13.26 3.40 -11.15
CA GLY A 122 -13.39 2.76 -12.47
C GLY A 122 -13.84 1.30 -12.36
N VAL A 123 -14.40 0.78 -13.43
CA VAL A 123 -14.89 -0.60 -13.49
C VAL A 123 -13.76 -1.62 -13.56
N SER A 124 -14.06 -2.89 -13.35
CA SER A 124 -13.09 -3.98 -13.49
C SER A 124 -12.52 -4.01 -14.91
N GLY A 125 -11.21 -4.24 -15.05
CA GLY A 125 -10.50 -4.20 -16.33
C GLY A 125 -10.02 -2.81 -16.78
N SER A 126 -10.44 -1.70 -16.15
CA SER A 126 -10.00 -0.34 -16.50
C SER A 126 -8.52 -0.06 -16.19
N GLY A 127 -7.84 -0.95 -15.44
CA GLY A 127 -6.43 -0.81 -15.08
C GLY A 127 -6.15 0.00 -13.83
N LYS A 128 -7.15 0.27 -12.99
CA LYS A 128 -7.01 0.98 -11.71
C LYS A 128 -5.82 0.52 -10.86
N SER A 129 -5.66 -0.79 -10.70
CA SER A 129 -4.61 -1.36 -9.85
C SER A 129 -3.21 -1.11 -10.40
N THR A 130 -3.06 -1.05 -11.72
CA THR A 130 -1.82 -0.64 -12.40
C THR A 130 -1.55 0.83 -12.14
N VAL A 131 -2.56 1.69 -12.33
CA VAL A 131 -2.46 3.14 -12.05
C VAL A 131 -2.16 3.39 -10.58
N ALA A 132 -2.85 2.71 -9.66
CA ALA A 132 -2.60 2.81 -8.21
C ALA A 132 -1.17 2.41 -7.83
N GLY A 133 -0.62 1.38 -8.49
CA GLY A 133 0.78 0.97 -8.32
C GLY A 133 1.76 2.04 -8.80
N LEU A 134 1.58 2.55 -10.02
CA LEU A 134 2.39 3.63 -10.59
C LEU A 134 2.30 4.92 -9.77
N LEU A 135 1.12 5.28 -9.29
CA LEU A 135 0.91 6.45 -8.44
C LEU A 135 1.62 6.32 -7.10
N ARG A 136 1.53 5.15 -6.44
CA ARG A 136 2.29 4.88 -5.22
C ARG A 136 3.80 5.06 -5.47
N ASP A 137 4.33 4.45 -6.52
CA ASP A 137 5.75 4.52 -6.85
C ASP A 137 6.17 5.97 -7.14
N ALA A 138 5.39 6.72 -7.92
CA ALA A 138 5.63 8.13 -8.19
C ALA A 138 5.58 8.99 -6.92
N LEU A 139 4.63 8.79 -6.02
CA LEU A 139 4.58 9.50 -4.72
C LEU A 139 5.82 9.22 -3.88
N ALA A 140 6.29 7.96 -3.85
CA ALA A 140 7.51 7.58 -3.15
C ALA A 140 8.75 8.27 -3.72
N GLU A 141 8.89 8.34 -5.05
CA GLU A 141 9.97 9.06 -5.75
C GLU A 141 9.94 10.57 -5.46
N HIS A 142 8.77 11.15 -5.20
CA HIS A 142 8.62 12.53 -4.73
C HIS A 142 8.85 12.69 -3.22
N GLY A 143 9.48 11.72 -2.55
CA GLY A 143 9.82 11.76 -1.13
C GLY A 143 8.62 11.66 -0.18
N ARG A 144 7.46 11.17 -0.66
CA ARG A 144 6.25 11.05 0.15
C ARG A 144 6.11 9.64 0.71
N PRO A 145 6.01 9.49 2.04
CA PRO A 145 5.54 8.24 2.63
C PRO A 145 4.19 7.85 2.03
N VAL A 146 4.06 6.64 1.52
CA VAL A 146 2.83 6.23 0.82
C VAL A 146 2.57 4.74 0.92
N VAL A 147 1.31 4.39 1.12
CA VAL A 147 0.84 2.99 1.07
C VAL A 147 -0.36 2.86 0.14
N ARG A 148 -0.50 1.68 -0.46
CA ARG A 148 -1.69 1.31 -1.23
C ARG A 148 -2.55 0.39 -0.40
N VAL A 149 -3.86 0.70 -0.29
CA VAL A 149 -4.86 -0.13 0.37
C VAL A 149 -5.82 -0.67 -0.69
N ARG A 150 -6.01 -1.99 -0.74
CA ARG A 150 -6.73 -2.68 -1.82
C ARG A 150 -8.05 -3.26 -1.34
N SER A 151 -9.15 -2.93 -2.01
CA SER A 151 -10.48 -3.44 -1.66
C SER A 151 -10.59 -4.95 -1.74
N ASP A 152 -9.96 -5.58 -2.75
CA ASP A 152 -10.02 -7.03 -2.92
C ASP A 152 -9.23 -7.77 -1.83
N VAL A 153 -8.14 -7.20 -1.33
CA VAL A 153 -7.35 -7.75 -0.22
C VAL A 153 -8.14 -7.63 1.10
N GLU A 154 -8.67 -6.44 1.41
CA GLU A 154 -9.42 -6.23 2.65
C GLU A 154 -10.72 -7.04 2.68
N ARG A 155 -11.40 -7.21 1.53
CA ARG A 155 -12.55 -8.11 1.42
C ARG A 155 -12.20 -9.55 1.77
N LYS A 156 -11.10 -10.07 1.23
CA LYS A 156 -10.66 -11.45 1.49
C LYS A 156 -10.18 -11.65 2.92
N ARG A 157 -9.58 -10.62 3.49
CA ARG A 157 -9.23 -10.60 4.92
C ARG A 157 -10.47 -10.71 5.81
N LEU A 158 -11.54 -9.95 5.51
CA LEU A 158 -12.82 -10.05 6.21
C LEU A 158 -13.46 -11.44 6.10
N LEU A 159 -13.27 -12.11 4.96
CA LEU A 159 -13.77 -13.46 4.71
C LEU A 159 -12.88 -14.56 5.31
N GLY A 160 -11.73 -14.21 5.89
CA GLY A 160 -10.77 -15.18 6.44
C GLY A 160 -10.12 -16.08 5.40
N VAL A 161 -10.01 -15.62 4.14
CA VAL A 161 -9.44 -16.41 3.04
C VAL A 161 -8.15 -15.80 2.53
N ALA A 162 -7.32 -16.59 1.85
CA ALA A 162 -6.07 -16.11 1.26
C ALA A 162 -6.32 -14.98 0.24
N PRO A 163 -5.39 -14.02 0.10
CA PRO A 163 -5.53 -12.90 -0.85
C PRO A 163 -5.78 -13.34 -2.30
N THR A 164 -5.29 -14.52 -2.69
CA THR A 164 -5.46 -15.12 -4.02
C THR A 164 -6.63 -16.11 -4.14
N ALA A 165 -7.37 -16.36 -3.04
CA ALA A 165 -8.53 -17.25 -3.07
C ALA A 165 -9.60 -16.72 -4.03
N ARG A 166 -10.26 -17.63 -4.75
CA ARG A 166 -11.34 -17.30 -5.69
C ARG A 166 -12.68 -17.84 -5.19
N PRO A 167 -13.78 -17.07 -5.28
CA PRO A 167 -15.09 -17.56 -4.90
C PRO A 167 -15.56 -18.63 -5.90
N THR A 168 -16.27 -19.65 -5.40
CA THR A 168 -17.11 -20.48 -6.25
C THR A 168 -18.33 -19.65 -6.73
N LEU A 169 -19.05 -20.14 -7.74
CA LEU A 169 -20.27 -19.48 -8.21
C LEU A 169 -21.29 -19.23 -7.08
N ALA A 170 -21.44 -20.19 -6.18
CA ALA A 170 -22.33 -20.09 -5.03
C ALA A 170 -21.88 -19.03 -4.01
N GLN A 171 -20.57 -18.81 -3.86
CA GLN A 171 -20.00 -17.82 -2.93
C GLN A 171 -19.97 -16.39 -3.49
N THR A 172 -20.01 -16.26 -4.82
CA THR A 172 -19.88 -14.93 -5.48
C THR A 172 -20.92 -13.92 -4.97
N ALA A 173 -22.18 -14.35 -4.82
CA ALA A 173 -23.25 -13.48 -4.33
C ALA A 173 -23.00 -12.98 -2.89
N HIS A 174 -22.43 -13.82 -2.05
CA HIS A 174 -22.05 -13.46 -0.68
C HIS A 174 -20.84 -12.54 -0.66
N TRP A 175 -19.76 -12.86 -1.39
CA TRP A 175 -18.52 -12.08 -1.40
C TRP A 175 -18.70 -10.65 -1.94
N TYR A 176 -19.63 -10.47 -2.89
CA TYR A 176 -19.93 -9.19 -3.53
C TYR A 176 -21.32 -8.62 -3.18
N GLY A 177 -21.94 -9.16 -2.13
CA GLY A 177 -23.19 -8.65 -1.60
C GLY A 177 -23.05 -7.25 -0.98
N ALA A 178 -24.18 -6.56 -0.79
CA ALA A 178 -24.19 -5.18 -0.29
C ALA A 178 -23.53 -5.05 1.10
N ASP A 179 -23.82 -5.99 2.01
CA ASP A 179 -23.26 -5.98 3.37
C ASP A 179 -21.75 -6.21 3.37
N GLN A 180 -21.27 -7.18 2.59
CA GLN A 180 -19.84 -7.45 2.47
C GLN A 180 -19.09 -6.27 1.80
N THR A 181 -19.75 -5.62 0.85
CA THR A 181 -19.21 -4.41 0.23
C THR A 181 -19.11 -3.28 1.23
N ARG A 182 -20.15 -3.02 2.03
CA ARG A 182 -20.13 -2.02 3.10
C ARG A 182 -19.00 -2.29 4.08
N GLN A 183 -18.90 -3.50 4.62
CA GLN A 183 -17.82 -3.88 5.54
C GLN A 183 -16.42 -3.71 4.92
N THR A 184 -16.28 -3.99 3.63
CA THR A 184 -15.03 -3.76 2.91
C THR A 184 -14.66 -2.27 2.89
N TYR A 185 -15.61 -1.37 2.61
CA TYR A 185 -15.34 0.06 2.64
C TYR A 185 -15.06 0.58 4.06
N ASP A 186 -15.73 0.06 5.09
CA ASP A 186 -15.43 0.37 6.49
C ASP A 186 -13.98 -0.03 6.85
N ARG A 187 -13.52 -1.18 6.37
CA ARG A 187 -12.11 -1.61 6.53
C ARG A 187 -11.14 -0.73 5.77
N LEU A 188 -11.46 -0.35 4.52
CA LEU A 188 -10.65 0.58 3.74
C LEU A 188 -10.50 1.93 4.46
N MET A 189 -11.59 2.45 5.03
CA MET A 189 -11.58 3.70 5.80
C MET A 189 -10.69 3.57 7.04
N THR A 190 -10.82 2.49 7.81
CA THR A 190 -9.97 2.23 8.99
C THR A 190 -8.49 2.15 8.60
N ALA A 191 -8.15 1.39 7.57
CA ALA A 191 -6.78 1.25 7.08
C ALA A 191 -6.21 2.59 6.58
N ALA A 192 -7.01 3.36 5.83
CA ALA A 192 -6.61 4.68 5.36
C ALA A 192 -6.42 5.67 6.52
N GLN A 193 -7.30 5.64 7.52
CA GLN A 193 -7.17 6.48 8.72
C GLN A 193 -5.89 6.17 9.49
N SER A 194 -5.56 4.90 9.73
CA SER A 194 -4.33 4.49 10.42
C SER A 194 -3.09 4.96 9.65
N ALA A 195 -3.07 4.80 8.32
CA ALA A 195 -1.95 5.22 7.49
C ALA A 195 -1.78 6.76 7.47
N LEU A 196 -2.89 7.52 7.33
CA LEU A 196 -2.85 8.98 7.40
C LEU A 196 -2.35 9.47 8.78
N ALA A 197 -2.81 8.84 9.86
CA ALA A 197 -2.35 9.15 11.22
C ALA A 197 -0.87 8.82 11.45
N ALA A 198 -0.30 7.89 10.66
CA ALA A 198 1.13 7.60 10.64
C ALA A 198 1.94 8.56 9.72
N GLY A 199 1.29 9.57 9.12
CA GLY A 199 1.91 10.52 8.21
C GLY A 199 2.14 9.98 6.79
N CYS A 200 1.52 8.85 6.43
CA CYS A 200 1.59 8.28 5.09
C CYS A 200 0.45 8.77 4.20
N SER A 201 0.76 9.12 2.97
CA SER A 201 -0.24 9.26 1.91
C SER A 201 -0.87 7.90 1.62
N VAL A 202 -2.12 7.91 1.17
CA VAL A 202 -2.87 6.67 0.90
C VAL A 202 -3.40 6.65 -0.52
N VAL A 203 -3.12 5.58 -1.24
CA VAL A 203 -3.75 5.26 -2.51
C VAL A 203 -4.78 4.14 -2.26
N VAL A 204 -6.06 4.48 -2.32
CA VAL A 204 -7.17 3.53 -2.14
C VAL A 204 -7.51 2.91 -3.49
N ASP A 205 -7.11 1.65 -3.68
CA ASP A 205 -7.36 0.85 -4.88
C ASP A 205 -8.69 0.11 -4.75
N ALA A 206 -9.77 0.80 -5.09
CA ALA A 206 -11.14 0.31 -5.06
C ALA A 206 -11.89 0.73 -6.33
N ALA A 207 -13.02 0.10 -6.59
CA ALA A 207 -13.86 0.45 -7.76
C ALA A 207 -14.53 1.82 -7.60
N SER A 208 -14.98 2.14 -6.40
CA SER A 208 -15.57 3.43 -5.96
C SER A 208 -16.65 3.95 -6.91
N LEU A 209 -17.52 3.03 -7.36
CA LEU A 209 -18.51 3.32 -8.40
C LEU A 209 -19.76 4.02 -7.87
N ARG A 210 -20.00 3.99 -6.57
CA ARG A 210 -21.12 4.70 -5.92
C ARG A 210 -20.65 6.03 -5.36
N ARG A 211 -21.49 7.05 -5.47
CA ARG A 211 -21.20 8.37 -4.89
C ARG A 211 -20.98 8.28 -3.38
N THR A 212 -21.77 7.46 -2.69
CA THR A 212 -21.63 7.25 -1.24
C THR A 212 -20.24 6.75 -0.84
N GLU A 213 -19.66 5.84 -1.60
CA GLU A 213 -18.31 5.31 -1.38
C GLU A 213 -17.24 6.42 -1.54
N ARG A 214 -17.40 7.27 -2.55
CA ARG A 214 -16.49 8.40 -2.81
C ARG A 214 -16.62 9.48 -1.74
N GLU A 215 -17.86 9.78 -1.31
CA GLU A 215 -18.13 10.79 -0.28
C GLU A 215 -17.59 10.37 1.09
N GLN A 216 -17.67 9.09 1.45
CA GLN A 216 -17.06 8.55 2.67
C GLN A 216 -15.56 8.81 2.71
N MET A 217 -14.83 8.55 1.61
CA MET A 217 -13.40 8.78 1.53
C MET A 217 -13.04 10.27 1.50
N ARG A 218 -13.87 11.11 0.88
CA ARG A 218 -13.73 12.57 0.91
C ARG A 218 -13.89 13.11 2.33
N THR A 219 -14.91 12.62 3.04
CA THR A 219 -15.17 12.99 4.44
C THR A 219 -14.02 12.55 5.34
N LEU A 220 -13.49 11.34 5.16
CA LEU A 220 -12.31 10.87 5.88
C LEU A 220 -11.10 11.80 5.66
N ALA A 221 -10.82 12.18 4.42
CA ALA A 221 -9.73 13.10 4.11
C ALA A 221 -9.92 14.47 4.77
N ALA A 222 -11.14 15.00 4.74
CA ALA A 222 -11.50 16.26 5.40
C ALA A 222 -11.31 16.19 6.92
N MET A 223 -11.77 15.10 7.56
CA MET A 223 -11.58 14.88 9.00
C MET A 223 -10.10 14.72 9.39
N ALA A 224 -9.30 14.12 8.51
CA ALA A 224 -7.86 14.00 8.71
C ALA A 224 -7.06 15.28 8.35
N GLY A 225 -7.73 16.31 7.82
CA GLY A 225 -7.09 17.56 7.41
C GLY A 225 -6.16 17.41 6.20
N VAL A 226 -6.40 16.43 5.34
CA VAL A 226 -5.55 16.14 4.17
C VAL A 226 -6.29 16.40 2.85
N ARG A 227 -5.52 16.60 1.77
CA ARG A 227 -6.10 16.76 0.42
C ARG A 227 -6.70 15.44 -0.06
N PHE A 228 -7.86 15.53 -0.68
CA PHE A 228 -8.55 14.43 -1.36
C PHE A 228 -8.40 14.58 -2.87
N HIS A 229 -8.03 13.47 -3.55
CA HIS A 229 -7.89 13.40 -4.99
C HIS A 229 -8.69 12.21 -5.52
N LEU A 230 -9.59 12.44 -6.46
CA LEU A 230 -10.34 11.39 -7.16
C LEU A 230 -9.70 11.15 -8.53
N TRP A 231 -9.23 9.92 -8.76
CA TRP A 231 -8.66 9.53 -10.04
C TRP A 231 -9.56 8.52 -10.74
N VAL A 232 -10.08 8.90 -11.89
CA VAL A 232 -11.06 8.13 -12.67
C VAL A 232 -10.36 7.45 -13.83
N CYS A 233 -10.33 6.11 -13.81
CA CYS A 233 -9.67 5.29 -14.82
C CYS A 233 -10.69 4.79 -15.85
N HIS A 234 -10.43 5.10 -17.10
CA HIS A 234 -11.22 4.67 -18.25
C HIS A 234 -10.41 3.75 -19.16
N ALA A 235 -11.09 2.83 -19.83
CA ALA A 235 -10.59 2.07 -20.98
C ALA A 235 -11.75 1.64 -21.85
N PRO A 236 -11.55 1.39 -23.16
CA PRO A 236 -12.57 0.83 -24.03
C PRO A 236 -13.08 -0.52 -23.49
N GLN A 237 -14.38 -0.76 -23.61
CA GLN A 237 -15.01 -1.96 -23.06
C GLN A 237 -14.41 -3.25 -23.62
N ALA A 238 -14.05 -3.29 -24.90
CA ALA A 238 -13.38 -4.43 -25.52
C ALA A 238 -12.03 -4.73 -24.82
N LEU A 239 -11.20 -3.69 -24.64
CA LEU A 239 -9.90 -3.82 -23.99
C LEU A 239 -10.04 -4.24 -22.53
N MET A 240 -11.05 -3.75 -21.81
CA MET A 240 -11.34 -4.19 -20.45
C MET A 240 -11.68 -5.68 -20.41
N ALA A 241 -12.51 -6.16 -21.33
CA ALA A 241 -12.89 -7.57 -21.42
C ALA A 241 -11.67 -8.47 -21.72
N ASP A 242 -10.80 -8.08 -22.65
CA ASP A 242 -9.58 -8.82 -22.99
C ASP A 242 -8.63 -8.91 -21.79
N ARG A 243 -8.44 -7.81 -21.06
CA ARG A 243 -7.62 -7.78 -19.84
C ARG A 243 -8.16 -8.70 -18.74
N LEU A 244 -9.48 -8.81 -18.61
CA LEU A 244 -10.10 -9.69 -17.62
C LEU A 244 -9.88 -11.16 -17.97
N VAL A 245 -9.98 -11.54 -19.24
CA VAL A 245 -9.70 -12.90 -19.72
C VAL A 245 -8.22 -13.25 -19.50
N GLU A 246 -7.31 -12.35 -19.85
CA GLU A 246 -5.87 -12.59 -19.69
C GLU A 246 -5.49 -12.69 -18.19
N ARG A 247 -6.05 -11.84 -17.32
CA ARG A 247 -5.84 -11.91 -15.87
C ARG A 247 -6.35 -13.24 -15.27
N GLU A 248 -7.49 -13.73 -15.74
CA GLU A 248 -8.03 -15.01 -15.31
C GLU A 248 -7.10 -16.16 -15.70
N ARG A 249 -6.52 -16.10 -16.90
CA ARG A 249 -5.56 -17.08 -17.40
C ARG A 249 -4.24 -17.07 -16.61
N GLN A 250 -3.70 -15.90 -16.26
CA GLN A 250 -2.45 -15.78 -15.54
C GLN A 250 -2.57 -16.17 -14.06
N GLY A 251 -3.72 -15.96 -13.44
CA GLY A 251 -3.91 -16.20 -12.01
C GLY A 251 -3.11 -15.23 -11.12
N GLY A 252 -3.16 -15.45 -9.80
CA GLY A 252 -2.32 -14.73 -8.81
C GLY A 252 -2.76 -13.30 -8.46
N ASP A 253 -3.66 -12.68 -9.21
CA ASP A 253 -4.20 -11.36 -8.82
C ASP A 253 -5.27 -11.51 -7.73
N PRO A 254 -5.25 -10.69 -6.67
CA PRO A 254 -6.32 -10.66 -5.67
C PRO A 254 -7.70 -10.33 -6.21
N SER A 255 -7.82 -9.68 -7.37
CA SER A 255 -9.12 -9.36 -7.97
C SER A 255 -9.71 -10.55 -8.72
N ASP A 256 -10.94 -10.92 -8.35
CA ASP A 256 -11.71 -12.05 -8.95
C ASP A 256 -12.72 -11.59 -9.99
N ALA A 257 -12.81 -10.27 -10.26
CA ALA A 257 -13.84 -9.73 -11.11
C ALA A 257 -13.63 -10.16 -12.58
N GLY A 258 -14.51 -11.00 -13.09
CA GLY A 258 -14.58 -11.39 -14.50
C GLY A 258 -15.49 -10.47 -15.31
N ARG A 259 -15.71 -10.83 -16.59
CA ARG A 259 -16.50 -10.05 -17.56
C ARG A 259 -17.92 -9.73 -17.06
N ALA A 260 -18.62 -10.71 -16.47
CA ALA A 260 -19.97 -10.52 -15.95
C ALA A 260 -20.03 -9.49 -14.79
N VAL A 261 -18.95 -9.37 -13.99
CA VAL A 261 -18.85 -8.33 -12.96
C VAL A 261 -18.68 -6.97 -13.60
N MET A 262 -17.82 -6.84 -14.63
CA MET A 262 -17.61 -5.60 -15.38
C MET A 262 -18.93 -5.10 -16.00
N GLU A 263 -19.66 -5.96 -16.69
CA GLU A 263 -20.94 -5.61 -17.32
C GLU A 263 -21.98 -5.11 -16.31
N ARG A 264 -22.09 -5.79 -15.15
CA ARG A 264 -22.93 -5.32 -14.05
C ARG A 264 -22.46 -3.97 -13.50
N GLN A 265 -21.16 -3.77 -13.31
CA GLN A 265 -20.59 -2.51 -12.83
C GLN A 265 -20.92 -1.35 -13.78
N LEU A 266 -20.81 -1.55 -15.08
CA LEU A 266 -21.19 -0.55 -16.08
C LEU A 266 -22.68 -0.16 -16.01
N ALA A 267 -23.56 -1.12 -15.69
CA ALA A 267 -25.00 -0.90 -15.65
C ALA A 267 -25.45 -0.05 -14.42
N TRP A 268 -24.71 -0.10 -13.30
CA TRP A 268 -25.10 0.60 -12.05
C TRP A 268 -24.07 1.64 -11.57
N MET A 269 -23.00 1.87 -12.31
CA MET A 269 -22.01 2.89 -11.98
C MET A 269 -22.67 4.28 -11.94
N GLU A 270 -22.50 4.97 -10.82
CA GLU A 270 -22.95 6.35 -10.68
C GLU A 270 -21.88 7.30 -11.26
N PRO A 271 -22.25 8.16 -12.22
CA PRO A 271 -21.30 9.07 -12.86
C PRO A 271 -20.71 10.04 -11.84
N VAL A 272 -19.52 10.55 -12.14
CA VAL A 272 -18.88 11.62 -11.36
C VAL A 272 -19.75 12.88 -11.49
N THR A 273 -20.16 13.43 -10.34
CA THR A 273 -21.04 14.61 -10.29
C THR A 273 -20.27 15.89 -10.59
N ALA A 274 -20.97 17.00 -10.87
CA ALA A 274 -20.33 18.27 -11.21
C ALA A 274 -19.41 18.80 -10.11
N ASP A 275 -19.77 18.60 -8.85
CA ASP A 275 -18.98 18.96 -7.67
C ASP A 275 -17.71 18.08 -7.51
N GLU A 276 -17.79 16.82 -7.91
CA GLU A 276 -16.63 15.90 -7.93
C GLU A 276 -15.67 16.20 -9.08
N LYS A 277 -16.21 16.55 -10.27
CA LYS A 277 -15.43 16.80 -11.50
C LYS A 277 -14.40 17.92 -11.34
N ALA A 278 -14.70 18.93 -10.55
CA ALA A 278 -13.80 20.07 -10.33
C ALA A 278 -12.44 19.66 -9.76
N GLY A 279 -12.39 18.55 -8.99
CA GLY A 279 -11.16 18.00 -8.39
C GLY A 279 -10.77 16.62 -8.91
N ALA A 280 -11.54 16.04 -9.82
CA ALA A 280 -11.25 14.72 -10.37
C ALA A 280 -10.19 14.78 -11.49
N ARG A 281 -9.37 13.73 -11.57
CA ARG A 281 -8.45 13.49 -12.68
C ARG A 281 -8.95 12.32 -13.50
N GLU A 282 -9.12 12.53 -14.79
CA GLU A 282 -9.49 11.46 -15.73
C GLU A 282 -8.25 10.91 -16.41
N LEU A 283 -8.16 9.59 -16.48
CA LEU A 283 -7.02 8.88 -17.05
C LEU A 283 -7.53 7.81 -18.03
N SER A 284 -7.13 7.93 -19.31
CA SER A 284 -7.38 6.90 -20.30
C SER A 284 -6.27 5.88 -20.33
N ASN A 285 -6.61 4.63 -20.04
CA ASN A 285 -5.67 3.52 -20.01
C ASN A 285 -5.82 2.67 -21.30
N GLU A 286 -5.45 3.25 -22.43
CA GLU A 286 -5.48 2.61 -23.77
C GLU A 286 -4.08 2.30 -24.31
N GLY A 287 -3.07 3.00 -23.78
CA GLY A 287 -1.68 2.86 -24.20
C GLY A 287 -0.91 1.75 -23.50
N ASP A 288 0.37 1.73 -23.77
CA ASP A 288 1.33 0.86 -23.07
C ASP A 288 1.64 1.39 -21.65
N LEU A 289 2.40 0.60 -20.89
CA LEU A 289 2.74 0.93 -19.51
C LEU A 289 3.58 2.21 -19.38
N ALA A 290 4.44 2.52 -20.37
CA ALA A 290 5.29 3.71 -20.36
C ALA A 290 4.46 4.99 -20.57
N ALA A 291 3.52 4.97 -21.52
CA ALA A 291 2.57 6.05 -21.75
C ALA A 291 1.68 6.28 -20.52
N LEU A 292 1.22 5.20 -19.87
CA LEU A 292 0.44 5.27 -18.65
C LEU A 292 1.25 5.87 -17.49
N ALA A 293 2.50 5.47 -17.31
CA ALA A 293 3.38 6.04 -16.30
C ALA A 293 3.61 7.55 -16.52
N THR A 294 3.78 7.98 -17.77
CA THR A 294 3.91 9.39 -18.12
C THR A 294 2.65 10.18 -17.78
N GLN A 295 1.45 9.65 -18.04
CA GLN A 295 0.19 10.28 -17.65
C GLN A 295 0.05 10.39 -16.14
N VAL A 296 0.41 9.32 -15.39
CA VAL A 296 0.39 9.32 -13.92
C VAL A 296 1.30 10.41 -13.36
N GLN A 297 2.52 10.54 -13.87
CA GLN A 297 3.45 11.59 -13.45
C GLN A 297 2.92 13.00 -13.75
N ALA A 298 2.31 13.20 -14.91
CA ALA A 298 1.74 14.50 -15.30
C ALA A 298 0.57 14.91 -14.39
N LEU A 299 -0.35 13.98 -14.11
CA LEU A 299 -1.48 14.23 -13.22
C LEU A 299 -1.04 14.44 -11.76
N LEU A 300 -0.04 13.67 -11.30
CA LEU A 300 0.49 13.83 -9.95
C LEU A 300 1.10 15.22 -9.75
N ARG A 301 1.87 15.75 -10.73
CA ARG A 301 2.39 17.12 -10.64
C ARG A 301 1.28 18.15 -10.47
N GLN A 302 0.16 18.00 -11.19
CA GLN A 302 -1.00 18.89 -11.01
C GLN A 302 -1.58 18.80 -9.59
N ASP A 303 -1.67 17.59 -9.03
CA ASP A 303 -2.17 17.39 -7.67
C ASP A 303 -1.23 17.96 -6.61
N LEU A 304 0.08 17.92 -6.84
CA LEU A 304 1.09 18.44 -5.94
C LEU A 304 1.32 19.95 -6.12
N GLY A 305 0.88 20.53 -7.23
CA GLY A 305 1.11 21.95 -7.57
C GLY A 305 2.55 22.25 -7.98
N THR A 306 3.20 21.26 -8.63
CA THR A 306 4.61 21.34 -9.08
C THR A 306 4.72 21.24 -10.60
#